data_adc264e8f412117a39a2a9668c4ad086
#
_entry.id   adc264e8f412117a39a2a9668c4ad086
#
_cell.length_a   1.000
_cell.length_b   1.000
_cell.length_c   1.000
_cell.angle_alpha   90.00
_cell.angle_beta   90.00
_cell.angle_gamma   90.00
#
_symmetry.space_group_name_H-M   'P 1'
#
loop_
_entity.id
_entity.type
_entity.pdbx_description
1 polymer ?
#
loop_
_entity_poly.entity_id
_entity_poly.type
_entity_poly.pdbx_seq_one_letter_code
_entity_poly.pdbx_strand_id
1 'polypeptide(L)'
;MVVNSKRQNELKPLGVLLQKDREHFSVRLLSRAGNFTAEDIINIAHLSKKYGQGYVGETTRLQIEIPWIKDEDVEEFLKEAETLGLKHGGTGPKVRPLVSCKGTICIHGNIDTQSITRKLEDKYFGMKTPHKCKIGVNGCVNNCAKATMSDIGITGITEPQINRNKCVGCGLCVDVCKPKALEIINKKVVQNKTLCVSCGDCVRTCKFEAITTKEKGAEIFIGGMLGRNIKNGISLGIFKEEEILSVVDSIIKYYMEFRKDNERISYVMDRIGENKVINTILKDITKNS
;
A
#
# COMPACT_ATOMS: atom_id res chain seq x y z
N MET A 1 -17.36 33.42 6.04
CA MET A 1 -18.46 32.88 6.92
C MET A 1 -17.94 31.58 7.51
N VAL A 2 -17.98 31.38 8.85
CA VAL A 2 -17.44 30.17 9.47
C VAL A 2 -18.30 28.96 9.10
N VAL A 3 -17.68 27.94 8.51
CA VAL A 3 -18.35 26.71 8.08
C VAL A 3 -18.86 25.94 9.30
N ASN A 4 -20.14 25.55 9.29
CA ASN A 4 -20.75 24.81 10.38
C ASN A 4 -20.40 23.30 10.33
N SER A 5 -20.56 22.60 11.46
CA SER A 5 -20.21 21.18 11.58
C SER A 5 -21.06 20.27 10.68
N LYS A 6 -22.30 20.64 10.35
CA LYS A 6 -23.16 19.87 9.45
C LYS A 6 -22.57 19.85 8.04
N ARG A 7 -22.26 21.03 7.50
CA ARG A 7 -21.63 21.21 6.18
C ARG A 7 -20.30 20.44 6.09
N GLN A 8 -19.44 20.57 7.11
CA GLN A 8 -18.19 19.82 7.20
C GLN A 8 -18.40 18.31 7.11
N ASN A 9 -19.40 17.77 7.82
CA ASN A 9 -19.68 16.33 7.84
C ASN A 9 -20.24 15.83 6.51
N GLU A 10 -21.03 16.62 5.80
CA GLU A 10 -21.56 16.32 4.47
C GLU A 10 -20.44 16.27 3.41
N LEU A 11 -19.52 17.22 3.45
CA LEU A 11 -18.45 17.36 2.46
C LEU A 11 -17.27 16.40 2.68
N LYS A 12 -17.00 16.05 3.94
CA LYS A 12 -15.86 15.20 4.28
C LYS A 12 -15.81 13.87 3.53
N PRO A 13 -16.90 13.09 3.36
CA PRO A 13 -16.89 11.84 2.59
C PRO A 13 -16.50 12.02 1.11
N LEU A 14 -16.72 13.22 0.56
CA LEU A 14 -16.37 13.62 -0.81
C LEU A 14 -14.89 14.01 -0.96
N GLY A 15 -14.11 13.98 0.12
CA GLY A 15 -12.70 14.38 0.09
C GLY A 15 -12.47 15.87 0.25
N VAL A 16 -13.53 16.62 0.61
CA VAL A 16 -13.50 18.06 0.87
C VAL A 16 -13.22 18.26 2.35
N LEU A 17 -12.07 18.83 2.67
CA LEU A 17 -11.52 18.92 4.02
C LEU A 17 -11.44 20.38 4.46
N LEU A 18 -12.16 20.72 5.54
CA LEU A 18 -12.13 22.06 6.11
C LEU A 18 -10.71 22.43 6.57
N GLN A 19 -10.22 23.61 6.18
CA GLN A 19 -8.92 24.14 6.57
C GLN A 19 -8.92 24.71 7.99
N LYS A 20 -7.74 25.07 8.47
CA LYS A 20 -7.54 25.62 9.83
C LYS A 20 -8.25 26.95 10.05
N ASP A 21 -8.37 27.78 9.00
CA ASP A 21 -9.07 29.08 9.04
C ASP A 21 -10.60 28.95 9.19
N ARG A 22 -11.15 27.73 8.94
CA ARG A 22 -12.57 27.42 8.99
C ARG A 22 -13.45 28.16 7.97
N GLU A 23 -12.84 28.67 6.92
CA GLU A 23 -13.49 29.40 5.82
C GLU A 23 -13.25 28.75 4.47
N HIS A 24 -12.09 28.08 4.30
CA HIS A 24 -11.71 27.43 3.07
C HIS A 24 -11.63 25.91 3.21
N PHE A 25 -11.69 25.25 2.08
CA PHE A 25 -11.55 23.80 1.96
C PHE A 25 -10.32 23.43 1.14
N SER A 26 -9.79 22.22 1.42
CA SER A 26 -8.90 21.50 0.53
C SER A 26 -9.66 20.33 -0.08
N VAL A 27 -9.66 20.19 -1.40
CA VAL A 27 -10.29 19.05 -2.09
C VAL A 27 -9.23 18.06 -2.52
N ARG A 28 -9.43 16.80 -2.15
CA ARG A 28 -8.52 15.69 -2.46
C ARG A 28 -8.93 15.01 -3.75
N LEU A 29 -8.04 15.04 -4.73
CA LEU A 29 -8.12 14.36 -6.00
C LEU A 29 -7.34 13.04 -5.94
N LEU A 30 -7.91 11.98 -6.48
CA LEU A 30 -7.45 10.61 -6.31
C LEU A 30 -6.60 10.15 -7.48
N SER A 31 -5.39 9.69 -7.17
CA SER A 31 -4.55 8.98 -8.13
C SER A 31 -5.05 7.55 -8.36
N ARG A 32 -4.72 6.96 -9.50
CA ARG A 32 -4.92 5.55 -9.79
C ARG A 32 -3.63 4.75 -9.56
N ALA A 33 -3.62 3.88 -8.58
CA ALA A 33 -2.42 3.15 -8.15
C ALA A 33 -1.21 4.08 -7.93
N GLY A 34 -1.45 5.28 -7.37
CA GLY A 34 -0.43 6.29 -7.15
C GLY A 34 0.08 6.99 -8.41
N ASN A 35 -0.68 6.96 -9.52
CA ASN A 35 -0.34 7.67 -10.76
C ASN A 35 -1.41 8.68 -11.12
N PHE A 36 -0.98 9.77 -11.74
CA PHE A 36 -1.77 10.70 -12.52
C PHE A 36 -1.24 10.69 -13.94
N THR A 37 -2.10 10.81 -14.93
CA THR A 37 -1.70 11.03 -16.32
C THR A 37 -1.20 12.47 -16.51
N ALA A 38 -0.54 12.75 -17.62
CA ALA A 38 -0.15 14.13 -17.94
C ALA A 38 -1.39 15.04 -18.05
N GLU A 39 -2.49 14.53 -18.61
CA GLU A 39 -3.76 15.25 -18.73
C GLU A 39 -4.37 15.54 -17.36
N ASP A 40 -4.37 14.55 -16.43
CA ASP A 40 -4.82 14.77 -15.05
C ASP A 40 -4.06 15.94 -14.41
N ILE A 41 -2.73 16.00 -14.59
CA ILE A 41 -1.89 17.05 -14.00
C ILE A 41 -2.21 18.41 -14.61
N ILE A 42 -2.44 18.52 -15.93
CA ILE A 42 -2.86 19.75 -16.60
C ILE A 42 -4.21 20.22 -16.04
N ASN A 43 -5.18 19.32 -15.94
CA ASN A 43 -6.51 19.61 -15.42
C ASN A 43 -6.47 20.01 -13.94
N ILE A 44 -5.64 19.37 -13.13
CA ILE A 44 -5.43 19.71 -11.72
C ILE A 44 -4.81 21.13 -11.61
N ALA A 45 -3.82 21.45 -12.46
CA ALA A 45 -3.22 22.78 -12.49
C ALA A 45 -4.23 23.86 -12.90
N HIS A 46 -5.11 23.56 -13.86
CA HIS A 46 -6.20 24.46 -14.26
C HIS A 46 -7.16 24.72 -13.09
N LEU A 47 -7.67 23.65 -12.45
CA LEU A 47 -8.58 23.77 -11.30
C LEU A 47 -7.93 24.53 -10.13
N SER A 48 -6.64 24.33 -9.86
CA SER A 48 -5.95 25.01 -8.77
C SER A 48 -5.80 26.51 -9.02
N LYS A 49 -5.66 26.93 -10.29
CA LYS A 49 -5.64 28.35 -10.68
C LYS A 49 -7.02 28.99 -10.63
N LYS A 50 -8.07 28.25 -11.04
CA LYS A 50 -9.44 28.76 -11.09
C LYS A 50 -10.07 28.90 -9.71
N TYR A 51 -9.93 27.91 -8.85
CA TYR A 51 -10.66 27.81 -7.57
C TYR A 51 -9.78 27.96 -6.32
N GLY A 52 -8.47 27.72 -6.44
CA GLY A 52 -7.51 27.84 -5.36
C GLY A 52 -6.58 29.03 -5.51
N GLN A 53 -5.32 28.83 -5.11
CA GLN A 53 -4.26 29.86 -5.20
C GLN A 53 -3.15 29.48 -6.19
N GLY A 54 -3.41 28.59 -7.15
CA GLY A 54 -2.48 28.20 -8.21
C GLY A 54 -1.38 27.24 -7.80
N TYR A 55 -1.52 26.57 -6.64
CA TYR A 55 -0.63 25.51 -6.21
C TYR A 55 -1.39 24.33 -5.64
N VAL A 56 -0.74 23.19 -5.52
CA VAL A 56 -1.30 21.95 -4.99
C VAL A 56 -0.42 21.37 -3.89
N GLY A 57 -1.01 20.56 -3.00
CA GLY A 57 -0.30 19.80 -1.99
C GLY A 57 -0.32 18.30 -2.31
N GLU A 58 0.83 17.63 -2.20
CA GLU A 58 0.89 16.19 -2.28
C GLU A 58 0.66 15.55 -0.90
N THR A 59 -0.15 14.50 -0.86
CA THR A 59 -0.37 13.75 0.36
C THR A 59 0.58 12.56 0.47
N THR A 60 0.87 12.09 1.68
CA THR A 60 1.67 10.88 1.92
C THR A 60 1.01 9.60 1.38
N ARG A 61 -0.20 9.70 0.82
CA ARG A 61 -0.94 8.61 0.20
C ARG A 61 -1.05 8.75 -1.31
N LEU A 62 -0.11 9.49 -1.91
CA LEU A 62 0.00 9.68 -3.37
C LEU A 62 -1.26 10.33 -3.99
N GLN A 63 -1.95 11.16 -3.23
CA GLN A 63 -3.08 11.95 -3.71
C GLN A 63 -2.67 13.41 -3.79
N ILE A 64 -3.37 14.20 -4.59
CA ILE A 64 -3.19 15.65 -4.68
C ILE A 64 -4.35 16.35 -3.97
N GLU A 65 -4.04 17.42 -3.23
CA GLU A 65 -5.03 18.32 -2.63
C GLU A 65 -4.90 19.70 -3.23
N ILE A 66 -6.02 20.29 -3.64
CA ILE A 66 -6.12 21.70 -4.02
C ILE A 66 -6.67 22.46 -2.83
N PRO A 67 -5.87 23.31 -2.17
CA PRO A 67 -6.31 24.14 -1.04
C PRO A 67 -6.96 25.45 -1.49
N TRP A 68 -7.52 26.18 -0.51
CA TRP A 68 -8.07 27.53 -0.62
C TRP A 68 -9.35 27.64 -1.44
N ILE A 69 -10.10 26.54 -1.56
CA ILE A 69 -11.41 26.54 -2.23
C ILE A 69 -12.44 27.13 -1.27
N LYS A 70 -13.18 28.13 -1.71
CA LYS A 70 -14.27 28.74 -0.92
C LYS A 70 -15.47 27.80 -0.85
N ASP A 71 -16.28 27.89 0.23
CA ASP A 71 -17.47 27.05 0.40
C ASP A 71 -18.45 27.20 -0.78
N GLU A 72 -18.63 28.41 -1.28
CA GLU A 72 -19.52 28.73 -2.42
C GLU A 72 -19.09 28.06 -3.74
N ASP A 73 -17.81 27.77 -3.90
CA ASP A 73 -17.23 27.22 -5.13
C ASP A 73 -17.13 25.66 -5.09
N VAL A 74 -17.39 25.03 -3.94
CA VAL A 74 -17.14 23.59 -3.75
C VAL A 74 -17.94 22.73 -4.73
N GLU A 75 -19.23 22.99 -4.90
CA GLU A 75 -20.08 22.20 -5.78
C GLU A 75 -19.70 22.34 -7.26
N GLU A 76 -19.38 23.56 -7.69
CA GLU A 76 -18.92 23.83 -9.04
C GLU A 76 -17.58 23.15 -9.31
N PHE A 77 -16.64 23.27 -8.36
CA PHE A 77 -15.37 22.56 -8.42
C PHE A 77 -15.53 21.03 -8.58
N LEU A 78 -16.35 20.40 -7.76
CA LEU A 78 -16.55 18.96 -7.80
C LEU A 78 -17.14 18.51 -9.14
N LYS A 79 -18.13 19.25 -9.66
CA LYS A 79 -18.75 19.00 -10.96
C LYS A 79 -17.75 19.14 -12.11
N GLU A 80 -16.93 20.19 -12.09
CA GLU A 80 -15.91 20.40 -13.12
C GLU A 80 -14.82 19.33 -13.05
N ALA A 81 -14.35 18.98 -11.85
CA ALA A 81 -13.39 17.89 -11.66
C ALA A 81 -13.91 16.55 -12.22
N GLU A 82 -15.18 16.21 -11.96
CA GLU A 82 -15.82 15.01 -12.52
C GLU A 82 -15.92 15.06 -14.04
N THR A 83 -16.26 16.22 -14.61
CA THR A 83 -16.33 16.43 -16.07
C THR A 83 -14.95 16.23 -16.73
N LEU A 84 -13.89 16.60 -16.04
CA LEU A 84 -12.49 16.40 -16.45
C LEU A 84 -11.97 14.98 -16.15
N GLY A 85 -12.83 14.07 -15.67
CA GLY A 85 -12.48 12.69 -15.35
C GLY A 85 -11.70 12.49 -14.05
N LEU A 86 -11.51 13.56 -13.27
CA LEU A 86 -10.81 13.51 -11.99
C LEU A 86 -11.72 12.98 -10.89
N LYS A 87 -11.26 11.97 -10.17
CA LYS A 87 -11.97 11.40 -9.01
C LYS A 87 -11.57 12.12 -7.74
N HIS A 88 -12.51 12.32 -6.84
CA HIS A 88 -12.28 12.91 -5.51
C HIS A 88 -12.78 12.01 -4.39
N GLY A 89 -12.39 12.24 -3.12
CA GLY A 89 -12.89 11.44 -2.00
C GLY A 89 -11.80 10.85 -1.11
N GLY A 90 -11.96 9.57 -0.78
CA GLY A 90 -10.95 8.78 -0.05
C GLY A 90 -10.88 9.05 1.45
N THR A 91 -11.92 9.59 2.08
CA THR A 91 -12.00 9.83 3.53
C THR A 91 -13.17 9.04 4.16
N GLY A 92 -13.24 8.99 5.49
CA GLY A 92 -14.33 8.29 6.21
C GLY A 92 -14.03 6.82 6.56
N PRO A 93 -15.01 6.09 7.13
CA PRO A 93 -14.90 4.67 7.50
C PRO A 93 -15.12 3.78 6.27
N LYS A 94 -14.08 3.64 5.48
CA LYS A 94 -14.06 2.86 4.24
C LYS A 94 -12.64 2.43 3.90
N VAL A 95 -12.50 1.53 2.93
CA VAL A 95 -11.23 1.26 2.29
C VAL A 95 -10.74 2.55 1.64
N ARG A 96 -9.58 3.03 2.11
CA ARG A 96 -8.96 4.29 1.68
C ARG A 96 -8.30 4.13 0.31
N PRO A 97 -7.95 5.23 -0.39
CA PRO A 97 -7.09 5.13 -1.56
C PRO A 97 -5.88 4.27 -1.26
N LEU A 98 -5.60 3.30 -2.12
CA LEU A 98 -4.48 2.40 -1.92
C LEU A 98 -3.16 3.14 -2.15
N VAL A 99 -2.10 2.68 -1.48
CA VAL A 99 -0.75 3.22 -1.68
C VAL A 99 0.12 2.15 -2.31
N SER A 100 0.71 2.48 -3.44
CA SER A 100 1.59 1.59 -4.19
C SER A 100 2.93 2.26 -4.46
N CYS A 101 4.02 1.54 -4.30
CA CYS A 101 5.30 2.02 -4.81
C CYS A 101 5.45 1.74 -6.31
N LYS A 102 6.51 2.25 -6.93
CA LYS A 102 6.83 2.03 -8.36
C LYS A 102 7.53 0.68 -8.63
N GLY A 103 7.16 -0.37 -7.87
CA GLY A 103 7.80 -1.69 -7.95
C GLY A 103 7.78 -2.33 -9.34
N THR A 104 6.75 -2.07 -10.14
CA THR A 104 6.64 -2.55 -11.53
C THR A 104 7.82 -2.13 -12.43
N ILE A 105 8.35 -0.91 -12.22
CA ILE A 105 9.45 -0.33 -13.02
C ILE A 105 10.75 -0.17 -12.22
N CYS A 106 10.74 -0.47 -10.93
CA CYS A 106 11.89 -0.33 -10.05
C CYS A 106 12.80 -1.56 -10.18
N ILE A 107 14.14 -1.35 -10.24
CA ILE A 107 15.14 -2.44 -10.31
C ILE A 107 15.08 -3.42 -9.13
N HIS A 108 14.50 -2.99 -7.98
CA HIS A 108 14.31 -3.82 -6.80
C HIS A 108 12.94 -4.51 -6.75
N GLY A 109 12.05 -4.25 -7.74
CA GLY A 109 10.70 -4.80 -7.75
C GLY A 109 10.69 -6.32 -7.95
N ASN A 110 9.98 -7.03 -7.08
CA ASN A 110 9.78 -8.48 -7.15
C ASN A 110 8.39 -8.86 -7.67
N ILE A 111 7.41 -7.93 -7.62
CA ILE A 111 6.02 -8.11 -8.07
C ILE A 111 5.55 -6.91 -8.90
N ASP A 112 4.49 -7.09 -9.69
CA ASP A 112 3.84 -5.98 -10.41
C ASP A 112 2.90 -5.20 -9.50
N THR A 113 3.48 -4.23 -8.76
CA THR A 113 2.73 -3.41 -7.80
C THR A 113 1.60 -2.62 -8.44
N GLN A 114 1.77 -2.15 -9.68
CA GLN A 114 0.77 -1.32 -10.36
C GLN A 114 -0.45 -2.14 -10.80
N SER A 115 -0.24 -3.33 -11.36
CA SER A 115 -1.32 -4.24 -11.74
C SER A 115 -2.09 -4.71 -10.51
N ILE A 116 -1.39 -5.18 -9.48
CA ILE A 116 -2.00 -5.62 -8.22
C ILE A 116 -2.84 -4.51 -7.59
N THR A 117 -2.28 -3.29 -7.50
CA THR A 117 -2.99 -2.17 -6.87
C THR A 117 -4.24 -1.79 -7.65
N ARG A 118 -4.19 -1.73 -8.99
CA ARG A 118 -5.38 -1.45 -9.82
C ARG A 118 -6.49 -2.48 -9.60
N LYS A 119 -6.16 -3.76 -9.57
CA LYS A 119 -7.13 -4.84 -9.31
C LYS A 119 -7.78 -4.70 -7.92
N LEU A 120 -6.97 -4.36 -6.91
CA LEU A 120 -7.46 -4.13 -5.55
C LEU A 120 -8.30 -2.86 -5.44
N GLU A 121 -7.94 -1.78 -6.14
CA GLU A 121 -8.73 -0.55 -6.19
C GLU A 121 -10.09 -0.79 -6.84
N ASP A 122 -10.12 -1.49 -7.97
CA ASP A 122 -11.38 -1.81 -8.67
C ASP A 122 -12.34 -2.60 -7.79
N LYS A 123 -11.82 -3.47 -6.93
CA LYS A 123 -12.64 -4.32 -6.08
C LYS A 123 -13.03 -3.69 -4.74
N TYR A 124 -12.11 -2.96 -4.10
CA TYR A 124 -12.28 -2.58 -2.71
C TYR A 124 -12.33 -1.08 -2.44
N PHE A 125 -11.80 -0.23 -3.34
CA PHE A 125 -11.77 1.20 -3.06
C PHE A 125 -13.18 1.73 -2.75
N GLY A 126 -13.28 2.46 -1.64
CA GLY A 126 -14.56 3.05 -1.21
C GLY A 126 -15.53 2.09 -0.51
N MET A 127 -15.23 0.78 -0.43
CA MET A 127 -16.04 -0.18 0.31
C MET A 127 -16.17 0.26 1.76
N LYS A 128 -17.40 0.32 2.29
CA LYS A 128 -17.67 0.68 3.68
C LYS A 128 -17.06 -0.33 4.64
N THR A 129 -16.35 0.16 5.64
CA THR A 129 -15.72 -0.62 6.71
C THR A 129 -16.01 0.04 8.05
N PRO A 130 -15.91 -0.66 9.21
CA PRO A 130 -16.22 -0.07 10.53
C PRO A 130 -15.35 1.14 10.87
N HIS A 131 -14.11 1.12 10.42
CA HIS A 131 -13.15 2.21 10.52
C HIS A 131 -12.38 2.31 9.20
N LYS A 132 -11.52 3.33 9.04
CA LYS A 132 -10.62 3.41 7.88
C LYS A 132 -9.82 2.11 7.74
N CYS A 133 -9.81 1.53 6.55
CA CYS A 133 -8.98 0.39 6.18
C CYS A 133 -7.96 0.86 5.14
N LYS A 134 -6.69 0.64 5.38
CA LYS A 134 -5.58 1.03 4.51
C LYS A 134 -4.94 -0.20 3.92
N ILE A 135 -4.77 -0.21 2.61
CA ILE A 135 -4.02 -1.25 1.88
C ILE A 135 -2.78 -0.59 1.28
N GLY A 136 -1.62 -1.23 1.48
CA GLY A 136 -0.34 -0.78 0.94
C GLY A 136 0.35 -1.89 0.14
N VAL A 137 0.95 -1.53 -1.01
CA VAL A 137 1.62 -2.48 -1.91
C VAL A 137 3.05 -2.05 -2.19
N ASN A 138 4.01 -2.85 -1.75
CA ASN A 138 5.44 -2.66 -1.99
C ASN A 138 5.96 -3.68 -3.01
N GLY A 139 6.81 -3.24 -3.92
CA GLY A 139 7.52 -4.14 -4.84
C GLY A 139 8.66 -4.93 -4.19
N CYS A 140 9.16 -4.48 -3.03
CA CYS A 140 10.26 -5.13 -2.30
C CYS A 140 10.28 -4.70 -0.83
N VAL A 141 11.19 -5.27 -0.07
CA VAL A 141 11.38 -5.06 1.38
C VAL A 141 11.83 -3.65 1.79
N ASN A 142 12.17 -2.76 0.85
CA ASN A 142 12.47 -1.35 1.16
C ASN A 142 11.26 -0.56 1.70
N ASN A 143 10.08 -1.11 1.62
CA ASN A 143 8.84 -0.61 2.26
C ASN A 143 8.47 0.84 1.90
N CYS A 144 8.73 1.28 0.67
CA CYS A 144 8.51 2.66 0.21
C CYS A 144 7.04 3.12 0.34
N ALA A 145 6.08 2.21 0.14
CA ALA A 145 4.64 2.47 0.33
C ALA A 145 4.17 2.20 1.78
N LYS A 146 5.08 1.90 2.71
CA LYS A 146 4.79 1.62 4.12
C LYS A 146 3.73 0.51 4.30
N ALA A 147 3.79 -0.53 3.43
CA ALA A 147 2.81 -1.60 3.41
C ALA A 147 2.78 -2.35 4.74
N THR A 148 3.92 -2.66 5.36
CA THR A 148 3.98 -3.36 6.66
C THR A 148 3.28 -2.60 7.79
N MET A 149 3.05 -1.30 7.63
CA MET A 149 2.33 -0.44 8.60
C MET A 149 0.91 -0.10 8.13
N SER A 150 0.37 -0.82 7.17
CA SER A 150 -1.02 -0.70 6.70
C SER A 150 -1.90 -1.76 7.35
N ASP A 151 -3.22 -1.57 7.35
CA ASP A 151 -4.16 -2.58 7.87
C ASP A 151 -4.00 -3.91 7.11
N ILE A 152 -3.74 -3.81 5.79
CA ILE A 152 -3.32 -4.92 4.92
C ILE A 152 -2.08 -4.46 4.17
N GLY A 153 -0.99 -5.19 4.29
CA GLY A 153 0.29 -4.91 3.63
C GLY A 153 0.66 -6.03 2.67
N ILE A 154 1.15 -5.67 1.49
CA ILE A 154 1.60 -6.60 0.46
C ILE A 154 3.01 -6.20 0.09
N THR A 155 3.99 -7.11 0.23
CA THR A 155 5.40 -6.81 -0.04
C THR A 155 6.01 -7.89 -0.92
N GLY A 156 6.46 -7.52 -2.11
CA GLY A 156 7.13 -8.43 -3.03
C GLY A 156 8.44 -8.97 -2.47
N ILE A 157 8.64 -10.28 -2.57
CA ILE A 157 9.84 -10.98 -2.12
C ILE A 157 10.37 -11.93 -3.20
N THR A 158 11.66 -12.25 -3.11
CA THR A 158 12.31 -13.33 -3.86
C THR A 158 13.27 -14.06 -2.93
N GLU A 159 12.89 -15.27 -2.51
CA GLU A 159 13.71 -16.11 -1.66
C GLU A 159 14.83 -16.76 -2.49
N PRO A 160 16.10 -16.64 -2.08
CA PRO A 160 17.20 -17.25 -2.81
C PRO A 160 17.34 -18.75 -2.50
N GLN A 161 17.70 -19.53 -3.54
CA GLN A 161 18.17 -20.90 -3.42
C GLN A 161 19.67 -20.93 -3.81
N ILE A 162 20.51 -21.49 -2.93
CA ILE A 162 21.96 -21.53 -3.13
C ILE A 162 22.40 -22.92 -3.55
N ASN A 163 23.06 -23.00 -4.73
CA ASN A 163 23.79 -24.18 -5.19
C ASN A 163 25.30 -23.93 -5.05
N ARG A 164 25.89 -24.44 -3.95
CA ARG A 164 27.31 -24.25 -3.65
C ARG A 164 28.23 -24.87 -4.71
N ASN A 165 27.79 -25.91 -5.42
CA ASN A 165 28.62 -26.57 -6.45
C ASN A 165 28.89 -25.63 -7.64
N LYS A 166 27.90 -24.82 -8.04
CA LYS A 166 28.05 -23.81 -9.10
C LYS A 166 28.77 -22.55 -8.64
N CYS A 167 28.95 -22.31 -7.34
CA CYS A 167 29.56 -21.11 -6.81
C CYS A 167 31.09 -21.09 -7.08
N VAL A 168 31.58 -20.00 -7.64
CA VAL A 168 33.02 -19.76 -7.91
C VAL A 168 33.69 -18.87 -6.85
N GLY A 169 32.93 -18.39 -5.86
CA GLY A 169 33.47 -17.57 -4.78
C GLY A 169 33.83 -16.13 -5.16
N CYS A 170 33.20 -15.56 -6.20
CA CYS A 170 33.52 -14.21 -6.72
C CYS A 170 33.14 -13.05 -5.78
N GLY A 171 32.27 -13.26 -4.78
CA GLY A 171 31.89 -12.25 -3.78
C GLY A 171 30.76 -11.30 -4.19
N LEU A 172 30.37 -11.17 -5.47
CA LEU A 172 29.39 -10.19 -5.95
C LEU A 172 28.05 -10.22 -5.19
N CYS A 173 27.59 -11.40 -4.78
CA CYS A 173 26.36 -11.55 -4.00
C CYS A 173 26.51 -11.04 -2.56
N VAL A 174 27.72 -11.06 -2.01
CA VAL A 174 28.03 -10.51 -0.68
C VAL A 174 28.01 -8.99 -0.75
N ASP A 175 28.62 -8.40 -1.78
CA ASP A 175 28.70 -6.94 -1.95
C ASP A 175 27.33 -6.28 -2.06
N VAL A 176 26.35 -6.92 -2.72
CA VAL A 176 24.99 -6.40 -2.86
C VAL A 176 24.10 -6.72 -1.67
N CYS A 177 24.52 -7.59 -0.75
CA CYS A 177 23.71 -8.03 0.38
C CYS A 177 23.70 -6.98 1.50
N LYS A 178 22.75 -6.01 1.45
CA LYS A 178 22.61 -4.98 2.48
C LYS A 178 22.44 -5.53 3.90
N PRO A 179 21.61 -6.58 4.14
CA PRO A 179 21.50 -7.19 5.47
C PRO A 179 22.73 -7.98 5.91
N LYS A 180 23.76 -8.12 5.05
CA LYS A 180 24.97 -8.94 5.30
C LYS A 180 24.63 -10.39 5.66
N ALA A 181 23.62 -10.93 5.00
CA ALA A 181 23.18 -12.31 5.18
C ALA A 181 24.03 -13.33 4.38
N LEU A 182 25.00 -12.88 3.60
CA LEU A 182 25.86 -13.72 2.77
C LEU A 182 27.32 -13.47 3.07
N GLU A 183 28.11 -14.54 3.08
CA GLU A 183 29.56 -14.51 3.21
C GLU A 183 30.22 -15.57 2.30
N ILE A 184 31.53 -15.43 2.05
CA ILE A 184 32.30 -16.45 1.32
C ILE A 184 33.17 -17.23 2.32
N ILE A 185 32.88 -18.51 2.46
CA ILE A 185 33.68 -19.46 3.27
C ILE A 185 34.21 -20.55 2.34
N ASN A 186 35.53 -20.80 2.38
CA ASN A 186 36.17 -21.80 1.53
C ASN A 186 35.81 -21.65 0.04
N LYS A 187 35.86 -20.42 -0.47
CA LYS A 187 35.52 -20.05 -1.85
C LYS A 187 34.07 -20.38 -2.28
N LYS A 188 33.17 -20.54 -1.34
CA LYS A 188 31.75 -20.82 -1.57
C LYS A 188 30.87 -19.88 -0.75
N VAL A 189 29.75 -19.47 -1.34
CA VAL A 189 28.77 -18.63 -0.63
C VAL A 189 28.03 -19.42 0.45
N VAL A 190 27.87 -18.77 1.61
CA VAL A 190 27.10 -19.27 2.74
C VAL A 190 26.05 -18.21 3.11
N GLN A 191 24.84 -18.65 3.45
CA GLN A 191 23.74 -17.77 3.84
C GLN A 191 23.38 -17.91 5.32
N ASN A 192 23.29 -16.78 5.99
CA ASN A 192 22.59 -16.69 7.26
C ASN A 192 21.11 -16.39 7.00
N LYS A 193 20.26 -17.40 7.16
CA LYS A 193 18.82 -17.29 6.90
C LYS A 193 18.10 -16.32 7.83
N THR A 194 18.58 -16.11 9.06
CA THR A 194 17.95 -15.21 10.03
C THR A 194 18.15 -13.74 9.68
N LEU A 195 19.21 -13.42 8.94
CA LEU A 195 19.47 -12.06 8.44
C LEU A 195 18.87 -11.82 7.06
N CYS A 196 18.52 -12.89 6.33
CA CYS A 196 18.01 -12.76 4.97
C CYS A 196 16.59 -12.20 4.98
N VAL A 197 16.38 -11.12 4.22
CA VAL A 197 15.07 -10.46 4.05
C VAL A 197 14.40 -10.79 2.70
N SER A 198 14.88 -11.78 1.98
CA SER A 198 14.33 -12.23 0.68
C SER A 198 14.15 -11.12 -0.35
N CYS A 199 15.11 -10.17 -0.42
CA CYS A 199 15.05 -9.04 -1.35
C CYS A 199 15.35 -9.41 -2.81
N GLY A 200 15.98 -10.58 -3.07
CA GLY A 200 16.33 -11.07 -4.41
C GLY A 200 17.57 -10.44 -5.06
N ASP A 201 18.25 -9.48 -4.40
CA ASP A 201 19.42 -8.80 -5.01
C ASP A 201 20.53 -9.78 -5.38
N CYS A 202 20.81 -10.76 -4.53
CA CYS A 202 21.82 -11.80 -4.79
C CYS A 202 21.44 -12.72 -5.94
N VAL A 203 20.15 -12.99 -6.16
CA VAL A 203 19.65 -13.76 -7.30
C VAL A 203 19.91 -12.99 -8.60
N ARG A 204 19.55 -11.70 -8.64
CA ARG A 204 19.76 -10.83 -9.82
C ARG A 204 21.23 -10.64 -10.18
N THR A 205 22.12 -10.71 -9.19
CA THR A 205 23.56 -10.43 -9.36
C THR A 205 24.37 -11.66 -9.72
N CYS A 206 23.91 -12.87 -9.41
CA CYS A 206 24.70 -14.08 -9.63
C CYS A 206 24.76 -14.50 -11.08
N LYS A 207 25.88 -14.23 -11.75
CA LYS A 207 26.14 -14.58 -13.17
C LYS A 207 26.40 -16.07 -13.39
N PHE A 208 26.66 -16.84 -12.34
CA PHE A 208 27.01 -18.26 -12.40
C PHE A 208 25.84 -19.18 -12.05
N GLU A 209 24.63 -18.62 -11.90
CA GLU A 209 23.44 -19.36 -11.46
C GLU A 209 23.65 -20.21 -10.18
N ALA A 210 24.63 -19.80 -9.38
CA ALA A 210 24.87 -20.41 -8.07
C ALA A 210 23.83 -19.95 -7.03
N ILE A 211 23.14 -18.82 -7.28
CA ILE A 211 22.00 -18.35 -6.52
C ILE A 211 20.86 -18.15 -7.49
N THR A 212 19.79 -18.90 -7.30
CA THR A 212 18.57 -18.87 -8.12
C THR A 212 17.36 -18.54 -7.23
N THR A 213 16.20 -18.36 -7.84
CA THR A 213 14.95 -18.15 -7.10
C THR A 213 14.47 -19.49 -6.56
N LYS A 214 14.26 -19.57 -5.24
CA LYS A 214 13.54 -20.68 -4.60
C LYS A 214 12.03 -20.42 -4.66
N GLU A 215 11.63 -19.22 -4.21
CA GLU A 215 10.24 -18.79 -4.17
C GLU A 215 10.17 -17.30 -4.52
N LYS A 216 9.16 -16.90 -5.30
CA LYS A 216 8.87 -15.53 -5.66
C LYS A 216 7.38 -15.28 -5.49
N GLY A 217 7.04 -14.17 -4.84
CA GLY A 217 5.66 -13.82 -4.57
C GLY A 217 5.56 -12.57 -3.72
N ALA A 218 4.46 -12.48 -2.95
CA ALA A 218 4.22 -11.41 -2.03
C ALA A 218 4.05 -11.95 -0.60
N GLU A 219 4.79 -11.39 0.33
CA GLU A 219 4.51 -11.57 1.75
C GLU A 219 3.36 -10.63 2.14
N ILE A 220 2.30 -11.18 2.75
CA ILE A 220 1.11 -10.43 3.13
C ILE A 220 1.09 -10.21 4.63
N PHE A 221 0.91 -8.96 5.03
CA PHE A 221 0.86 -8.50 6.41
C PHE A 221 -0.55 -8.04 6.79
N ILE A 222 -0.96 -8.29 8.03
CA ILE A 222 -2.26 -7.86 8.57
C ILE A 222 -2.08 -7.13 9.91
N GLY A 223 -2.92 -6.12 10.16
CA GLY A 223 -3.00 -5.43 11.44
C GLY A 223 -1.94 -4.34 11.64
N GLY A 224 -1.24 -3.93 10.59
CA GLY A 224 -0.33 -2.79 10.65
C GLY A 224 -1.05 -1.47 10.91
N MET A 225 -0.36 -0.51 11.51
CA MET A 225 -0.90 0.79 11.85
C MET A 225 0.17 1.88 11.78
N LEU A 226 -0.15 2.98 11.10
CA LEU A 226 0.68 4.17 11.05
C LEU A 226 -0.17 5.41 11.35
N GLY A 227 0.20 6.13 12.40
CA GLY A 227 -0.47 7.34 12.87
C GLY A 227 -0.07 7.66 14.30
N ARG A 228 -1.02 7.97 15.19
CA ARG A 228 -0.74 8.20 16.62
C ARG A 228 -0.13 6.96 17.28
N ASN A 229 -0.58 5.77 16.87
CA ASN A 229 0.01 4.50 17.24
C ASN A 229 0.72 3.91 16.01
N ILE A 230 1.89 3.34 16.22
CA ILE A 230 2.70 2.67 15.18
C ILE A 230 2.75 1.19 15.56
N LYS A 231 2.34 0.34 14.61
CA LYS A 231 2.43 -1.12 14.74
C LYS A 231 2.77 -1.71 13.39
N ASN A 232 3.75 -2.59 13.33
CA ASN A 232 3.96 -3.41 12.14
C ASN A 232 2.88 -4.49 12.08
N GLY A 233 2.44 -4.81 10.88
CA GLY A 233 1.57 -5.95 10.63
C GLY A 233 2.29 -7.27 10.90
N ILE A 234 1.51 -8.31 11.12
CA ILE A 234 2.00 -9.67 11.31
C ILE A 234 1.89 -10.39 9.96
N SER A 235 2.93 -11.12 9.58
CA SER A 235 2.96 -11.89 8.34
C SER A 235 1.97 -13.04 8.38
N LEU A 236 1.18 -13.19 7.30
CA LEU A 236 0.36 -14.36 7.02
C LEU A 236 1.12 -15.43 6.22
N GLY A 237 2.31 -15.09 5.71
CA GLY A 237 3.09 -15.93 4.82
C GLY A 237 3.26 -15.35 3.42
N ILE A 238 3.82 -16.17 2.55
CA ILE A 238 4.15 -15.83 1.17
C ILE A 238 3.10 -16.44 0.25
N PHE A 239 2.62 -15.66 -0.72
CA PHE A 239 1.59 -16.05 -1.67
C PHE A 239 2.03 -15.65 -3.08
N LYS A 240 1.59 -16.39 -4.09
CA LYS A 240 1.82 -16.03 -5.50
C LYS A 240 1.02 -14.80 -5.87
N GLU A 241 1.42 -14.09 -6.93
CA GLU A 241 0.73 -12.85 -7.36
C GLU A 241 -0.74 -13.07 -7.69
N GLU A 242 -1.08 -14.22 -8.27
CA GLU A 242 -2.45 -14.61 -8.62
C GLU A 242 -3.34 -14.87 -7.39
N GLU A 243 -2.75 -15.21 -6.24
CA GLU A 243 -3.47 -15.51 -5.00
C GLU A 243 -3.76 -14.26 -4.17
N ILE A 244 -3.10 -13.13 -4.45
CA ILE A 244 -3.19 -11.90 -3.62
C ILE A 244 -4.63 -11.43 -3.44
N LEU A 245 -5.44 -11.44 -4.51
CA LEU A 245 -6.84 -11.00 -4.43
C LEU A 245 -7.65 -11.88 -3.48
N SER A 246 -7.54 -13.20 -3.59
CA SER A 246 -8.27 -14.15 -2.74
C SER A 246 -7.84 -14.07 -1.28
N VAL A 247 -6.55 -13.85 -1.03
CA VAL A 247 -6.04 -13.63 0.33
C VAL A 247 -6.60 -12.34 0.92
N VAL A 248 -6.62 -11.24 0.16
CA VAL A 248 -7.22 -9.97 0.62
C VAL A 248 -8.72 -10.12 0.83
N ASP A 249 -9.43 -10.91 0.00
CA ASP A 249 -10.85 -11.27 0.22
C ASP A 249 -11.06 -11.92 1.58
N SER A 250 -10.28 -12.95 1.90
CA SER A 250 -10.39 -13.67 3.18
C SER A 250 -10.10 -12.75 4.37
N ILE A 251 -9.12 -11.83 4.25
CA ILE A 251 -8.82 -10.85 5.30
C ILE A 251 -10.00 -9.89 5.51
N ILE A 252 -10.54 -9.33 4.43
CA ILE A 252 -11.64 -8.35 4.48
C ILE A 252 -12.91 -9.02 4.99
N LYS A 253 -13.23 -10.23 4.52
CA LYS A 253 -14.36 -11.04 4.99
C LYS A 253 -14.26 -11.28 6.50
N TYR A 254 -13.10 -11.74 6.98
CA TYR A 254 -12.84 -11.92 8.41
C TYR A 254 -13.06 -10.62 9.19
N TYR A 255 -12.48 -9.52 8.72
CA TYR A 255 -12.63 -8.22 9.37
C TYR A 255 -14.10 -7.79 9.45
N MET A 256 -14.87 -7.96 8.37
CA MET A 256 -16.29 -7.58 8.33
C MET A 256 -17.16 -8.47 9.19
N GLU A 257 -16.80 -9.73 9.42
CA GLU A 257 -17.53 -10.68 10.27
C GLU A 257 -17.29 -10.44 11.76
N PHE A 258 -16.03 -10.23 12.17
CA PHE A 258 -15.64 -10.18 13.57
C PHE A 258 -15.46 -8.77 14.16
N ARG A 259 -15.72 -7.73 13.38
CA ARG A 259 -15.58 -6.33 13.78
C ARG A 259 -16.55 -5.91 14.89
N LYS A 260 -16.14 -4.90 15.64
CA LYS A 260 -17.04 -4.00 16.37
C LYS A 260 -17.08 -2.63 15.71
N ASP A 261 -18.05 -1.79 16.08
CA ASP A 261 -18.13 -0.42 15.56
C ASP A 261 -16.87 0.38 15.90
N ASN A 262 -16.40 1.16 14.92
CA ASN A 262 -15.18 1.98 15.01
C ASN A 262 -13.89 1.23 15.30
N GLU A 263 -13.84 -0.09 15.10
CA GLU A 263 -12.66 -0.94 15.35
C GLU A 263 -11.82 -1.12 14.08
N ARG A 264 -10.49 -0.96 14.19
CA ARG A 264 -9.55 -1.30 13.12
C ARG A 264 -9.15 -2.78 13.19
N ILE A 265 -8.65 -3.32 12.08
CA ILE A 265 -8.16 -4.71 11.99
C ILE A 265 -7.17 -5.02 13.13
N SER A 266 -6.22 -4.13 13.43
CA SER A 266 -5.26 -4.33 14.53
C SER A 266 -5.94 -4.56 15.87
N TYR A 267 -6.98 -3.78 16.17
CA TYR A 267 -7.72 -3.91 17.45
C TYR A 267 -8.59 -5.16 17.48
N VAL A 268 -9.14 -5.59 16.33
CA VAL A 268 -9.81 -6.92 16.23
C VAL A 268 -8.82 -8.03 16.58
N MET A 269 -7.58 -7.95 16.07
CA MET A 269 -6.53 -8.91 16.37
C MET A 269 -6.13 -8.90 17.84
N ASP A 270 -5.95 -7.71 18.43
CA ASP A 270 -5.61 -7.56 19.84
C ASP A 270 -6.72 -8.16 20.75
N ARG A 271 -7.99 -7.97 20.39
CA ARG A 271 -9.15 -8.45 21.16
C ARG A 271 -9.39 -9.96 21.05
N ILE A 272 -9.22 -10.53 19.85
CA ILE A 272 -9.51 -11.96 19.58
C ILE A 272 -8.31 -12.84 19.86
N GLY A 273 -7.11 -12.28 19.74
CA GLY A 273 -5.81 -12.96 19.78
C GLY A 273 -5.24 -13.17 18.37
N GLU A 274 -4.03 -12.66 18.16
CA GLU A 274 -3.35 -12.64 16.85
C GLU A 274 -3.29 -14.02 16.19
N ASN A 275 -2.84 -15.05 16.92
CA ASN A 275 -2.73 -16.41 16.39
C ASN A 275 -4.07 -17.01 15.95
N LYS A 276 -5.15 -16.70 16.69
CA LYS A 276 -6.50 -17.19 16.35
C LYS A 276 -6.99 -16.53 15.06
N VAL A 277 -6.78 -15.24 14.91
CA VAL A 277 -7.14 -14.47 13.69
C VAL A 277 -6.39 -15.04 12.48
N ILE A 278 -5.06 -15.16 12.58
CA ILE A 278 -4.20 -15.66 11.51
C ILE A 278 -4.62 -17.08 11.08
N ASN A 279 -4.77 -17.99 12.06
CA ASN A 279 -5.15 -19.38 11.75
C ASN A 279 -6.54 -19.49 11.10
N THR A 280 -7.48 -18.61 11.48
CA THR A 280 -8.82 -18.61 10.87
C THR A 280 -8.77 -18.12 9.43
N ILE A 281 -8.03 -17.03 9.16
CA ILE A 281 -7.85 -16.51 7.81
C ILE A 281 -7.12 -17.52 6.91
N LEU A 282 -6.04 -18.16 7.39
CA LEU A 282 -5.30 -19.14 6.62
C LEU A 282 -6.15 -20.38 6.28
N LYS A 283 -7.02 -20.82 7.20
CA LYS A 283 -8.00 -21.89 6.92
C LYS A 283 -9.03 -21.51 5.85
N ASP A 284 -9.49 -20.25 5.82
CA ASP A 284 -10.41 -19.78 4.79
C ASP A 284 -9.71 -19.71 3.41
N ILE A 285 -8.47 -19.23 3.36
CA ILE A 285 -7.65 -19.22 2.13
C ILE A 285 -7.51 -20.63 1.56
N THR A 286 -7.12 -21.61 2.40
CA THR A 286 -6.90 -23.01 1.95
C THR A 286 -8.18 -23.71 1.47
N LYS A 287 -9.36 -23.26 1.89
CA LYS A 287 -10.65 -23.82 1.42
C LYS A 287 -11.08 -23.27 0.08
N ASN A 288 -10.57 -22.08 -0.28
CA ASN A 288 -10.95 -21.35 -1.50
C ASN A 288 -9.87 -21.44 -2.61
N SER A 289 -8.74 -22.10 -2.35
CA SER A 289 -7.68 -22.47 -3.30
C SER A 289 -7.92 -23.84 -3.88
#